data_f22458d6fa8c5fe7ebdba67b1349b947
#
_entry.id   f22458d6fa8c5fe7ebdba67b1349b947
#
_cell.length_a   1.000
_cell.length_b   1.000
_cell.length_c   1.000
_cell.angle_alpha   90.00
_cell.angle_beta   90.00
_cell.angle_gamma   90.00
#
_symmetry.space_group_name_H-M   'P 1'
#
loop_
_entity.id
_entity.type
_entity.pdbx_description
1 polymer ?
#
loop_
_entity_poly.entity_id
_entity_poly.type
_entity_poly.pdbx_seq_one_letter_code
_entity_poly.pdbx_strand_id
1 'polypeptide(L)'
;MERYAVQVKLPLEKDESALLPLAAKAMGIGPNAIETVEVLKKSIDARKGGVCFQLSLAVSVKRGQKPKADWQPVRGKKAEPVTPGTEKMAHAPVVIGAGPCGLFAALYLARQGYAPIVWERGGDMQARQRSVQAFFDGGMFDPQNNVLFGDGGAGTFSDGKLTSRGKDPLGREVLQTLVQHGAPEEILIWKKAHIGTVRLRPVIESIKKEVLQKGGQWHNNAQLTGLLYKNGKLTGVKGQKDGQTITLPAQCVVLAIGHSARDTYEMLYQQGIEMVFKPFAVGVRMEHLQAEIDAAQYGAFAGHPKLGAADYALTAQVDGRGVYTFCMCPGGQVIPSVSEEGKLCVNGMSLHARNGLNANSAMVVQVQQGDVPGGVLGGMAFQRQMEQAAYRAGGGGYTAPVQTWKGFLQGAKDTRLGKIRPSYPREIRNVNLAEILPPFVTKGLRGGMQAFGRKIRGFDGPDVLFTGVETRTSAPVRIVRTQTGESTTLQGLYPAGEGAGYAGGIVSAAVDGLRAAQHIVAQYAPIL
;
A
#
# COMPACT_ATOMS: atom_id res chain seq x y z
N MET A 1 -14.36 -1.97 -33.89
CA MET A 1 -15.78 -2.11 -33.47
C MET A 1 -16.02 -1.29 -32.23
N GLU A 2 -17.16 -0.56 -32.21
CA GLU A 2 -17.54 0.16 -30.99
C GLU A 2 -17.98 -0.81 -29.90
N ARG A 3 -17.54 -0.53 -28.67
CA ARG A 3 -17.89 -1.30 -27.48
C ARG A 3 -18.70 -0.44 -26.54
N TYR A 4 -19.75 -1.00 -25.94
CA TYR A 4 -20.66 -0.29 -25.05
C TYR A 4 -20.56 -0.84 -23.62
N ALA A 5 -20.53 0.07 -22.64
CA ALA A 5 -20.46 -0.28 -21.23
C ALA A 5 -21.84 -0.64 -20.68
N VAL A 6 -21.97 -1.80 -20.07
CA VAL A 6 -23.22 -2.31 -19.52
C VAL A 6 -23.01 -2.79 -18.07
N GLN A 7 -23.94 -2.46 -17.19
CA GLN A 7 -23.93 -2.92 -15.81
C GLN A 7 -24.93 -4.06 -15.63
N VAL A 8 -24.47 -5.19 -15.09
CA VAL A 8 -25.34 -6.34 -14.81
C VAL A 8 -25.08 -6.90 -13.41
N LYS A 9 -26.08 -7.57 -12.84
CA LYS A 9 -25.94 -8.37 -11.63
C LYS A 9 -25.92 -9.85 -12.02
N LEU A 10 -24.90 -10.57 -11.57
CA LEU A 10 -24.78 -12.01 -11.73
C LEU A 10 -24.99 -12.68 -10.38
N PRO A 11 -26.08 -13.44 -10.20
CA PRO A 11 -26.31 -14.25 -9.01
C PRO A 11 -25.18 -15.27 -8.78
N LEU A 12 -24.94 -15.67 -7.54
CA LEU A 12 -23.83 -16.60 -7.21
C LEU A 12 -24.03 -17.99 -7.82
N GLU A 13 -25.27 -18.41 -8.01
CA GLU A 13 -25.63 -19.73 -8.58
C GLU A 13 -25.33 -19.80 -10.10
N LYS A 14 -25.20 -18.65 -10.75
CA LYS A 14 -24.90 -18.56 -12.18
C LYS A 14 -23.40 -18.48 -12.43
N ASP A 15 -23.00 -18.92 -13.61
CA ASP A 15 -21.64 -18.83 -14.13
C ASP A 15 -21.54 -17.80 -15.29
N GLU A 16 -20.40 -17.76 -15.94
CA GLU A 16 -20.13 -16.82 -17.02
C GLU A 16 -20.99 -17.04 -18.28
N SER A 17 -21.61 -18.22 -18.47
CA SER A 17 -22.53 -18.49 -19.57
C SER A 17 -23.77 -17.58 -19.54
N ALA A 18 -24.12 -17.09 -18.35
CA ALA A 18 -25.21 -16.15 -18.18
C ALA A 18 -24.90 -14.71 -18.62
N LEU A 19 -23.63 -14.37 -18.91
CA LEU A 19 -23.24 -12.98 -19.21
C LEU A 19 -23.85 -12.49 -20.51
N LEU A 20 -23.89 -13.33 -21.55
CA LEU A 20 -24.49 -12.95 -22.84
C LEU A 20 -25.99 -12.63 -22.73
N PRO A 21 -26.84 -13.51 -22.16
CA PRO A 21 -28.26 -13.17 -21.98
C PRO A 21 -28.49 -11.99 -21.02
N LEU A 22 -27.68 -11.82 -19.98
CA LEU A 22 -27.76 -10.68 -19.08
C LEU A 22 -27.42 -9.36 -19.76
N ALA A 23 -26.36 -9.35 -20.60
CA ALA A 23 -25.97 -8.19 -21.39
C ALA A 23 -27.05 -7.84 -22.42
N ALA A 24 -27.58 -8.82 -23.14
CA ALA A 24 -28.66 -8.66 -24.11
C ALA A 24 -29.92 -8.03 -23.49
N LYS A 25 -30.34 -8.56 -22.33
CA LYS A 25 -31.46 -8.01 -21.57
C LYS A 25 -31.21 -6.57 -21.12
N ALA A 26 -30.01 -6.27 -20.60
CA ALA A 26 -29.66 -4.93 -20.13
C ALA A 26 -29.58 -3.91 -21.28
N MET A 27 -29.20 -4.34 -22.48
CA MET A 27 -29.16 -3.51 -23.70
C MET A 27 -30.50 -3.47 -24.44
N GLY A 28 -31.46 -4.29 -24.07
CA GLY A 28 -32.76 -4.38 -24.75
C GLY A 28 -32.66 -4.87 -26.20
N ILE A 29 -31.77 -5.84 -26.47
CA ILE A 29 -31.55 -6.49 -27.77
C ILE A 29 -31.56 -8.00 -27.64
N GLY A 30 -31.69 -8.71 -28.77
CA GLY A 30 -31.56 -10.16 -28.80
C GLY A 30 -30.09 -10.61 -28.56
N PRO A 31 -29.88 -11.77 -27.91
CA PRO A 31 -28.52 -12.30 -27.70
C PRO A 31 -27.74 -12.47 -29.01
N ASN A 32 -28.42 -12.83 -30.09
CA ASN A 32 -27.84 -13.01 -31.43
C ASN A 32 -27.29 -11.71 -32.06
N ALA A 33 -27.69 -10.54 -31.56
CA ALA A 33 -27.18 -9.24 -31.99
C ALA A 33 -25.83 -8.87 -31.34
N ILE A 34 -25.41 -9.60 -30.30
CA ILE A 34 -24.15 -9.42 -29.62
C ILE A 34 -23.08 -10.27 -30.29
N GLU A 35 -21.89 -9.68 -30.45
CA GLU A 35 -20.72 -10.35 -31.00
C GLU A 35 -19.77 -10.83 -29.88
N THR A 36 -19.45 -9.92 -28.94
CA THR A 36 -18.56 -10.24 -27.80
C THR A 36 -19.07 -9.61 -26.49
N VAL A 37 -18.78 -10.28 -25.39
CA VAL A 37 -18.98 -9.77 -24.02
C VAL A 37 -17.68 -9.96 -23.25
N GLU A 38 -17.12 -8.86 -22.73
CA GLU A 38 -15.90 -8.84 -21.95
C GLU A 38 -16.19 -8.26 -20.54
N VAL A 39 -15.68 -8.87 -19.48
CA VAL A 39 -15.79 -8.33 -18.11
C VAL A 39 -14.74 -7.25 -17.90
N LEU A 40 -15.17 -6.01 -17.75
CA LEU A 40 -14.28 -4.88 -17.44
C LEU A 40 -14.04 -4.72 -15.94
N LYS A 41 -15.07 -5.03 -15.12
CA LYS A 41 -14.99 -4.87 -13.67
C LYS A 41 -15.94 -5.82 -12.97
N LYS A 42 -15.46 -6.37 -11.85
CA LYS A 42 -16.21 -7.31 -10.98
C LYS A 42 -16.11 -6.86 -9.52
N SER A 43 -17.22 -6.89 -8.81
CA SER A 43 -17.27 -6.62 -7.36
C SER A 43 -18.39 -7.41 -6.71
N ILE A 44 -18.25 -7.72 -5.43
CA ILE A 44 -19.31 -8.33 -4.64
C ILE A 44 -20.27 -7.24 -4.17
N ASP A 45 -21.58 -7.47 -4.30
CA ASP A 45 -22.64 -6.69 -3.69
C ASP A 45 -23.39 -7.58 -2.70
N ALA A 46 -23.19 -7.34 -1.40
CA ALA A 46 -23.78 -8.09 -0.30
C ALA A 46 -24.82 -7.26 0.47
N ARG A 47 -25.42 -6.25 -0.16
CA ARG A 47 -26.42 -5.37 0.45
C ARG A 47 -27.82 -5.99 0.42
N LYS A 48 -28.68 -5.56 1.36
CA LYS A 48 -30.11 -5.92 1.41
C LYS A 48 -30.39 -7.42 1.51
N GLY A 49 -29.54 -8.18 2.22
CA GLY A 49 -29.76 -9.61 2.50
C GLY A 49 -29.52 -10.56 1.33
N GLY A 50 -29.08 -10.06 0.18
CA GLY A 50 -28.69 -10.90 -0.96
C GLY A 50 -27.23 -10.67 -1.32
N VAL A 51 -26.56 -11.70 -1.89
CA VAL A 51 -25.19 -11.59 -2.38
C VAL A 51 -25.14 -11.92 -3.87
N CYS A 52 -24.54 -11.02 -4.65
CA CYS A 52 -24.34 -11.22 -6.09
C CYS A 52 -23.05 -10.52 -6.56
N PHE A 53 -22.62 -10.84 -7.76
CA PHE A 53 -21.58 -10.05 -8.43
C PHE A 53 -22.19 -8.88 -9.19
N GLN A 54 -21.69 -7.69 -8.93
CA GLN A 54 -21.93 -6.52 -9.76
C GLN A 54 -20.83 -6.45 -10.82
N LEU A 55 -21.21 -6.56 -12.09
CA LEU A 55 -20.29 -6.56 -13.22
C LEU A 55 -20.46 -5.31 -14.08
N SER A 56 -19.37 -4.78 -14.58
CA SER A 56 -19.33 -3.86 -15.71
C SER A 56 -18.79 -4.62 -16.91
N LEU A 57 -19.59 -4.68 -17.99
CA LEU A 57 -19.25 -5.42 -19.20
C LEU A 57 -18.93 -4.43 -20.34
N ALA A 58 -18.02 -4.83 -21.23
CA ALA A 58 -17.89 -4.25 -22.56
C ALA A 58 -18.58 -5.18 -23.56
N VAL A 59 -19.53 -4.66 -24.29
CA VAL A 59 -20.32 -5.43 -25.25
C VAL A 59 -20.09 -4.87 -26.66
N SER A 60 -19.66 -5.72 -27.59
CA SER A 60 -19.62 -5.43 -29.01
C SER A 60 -20.87 -5.98 -29.69
N VAL A 61 -21.49 -5.21 -30.58
CA VAL A 61 -22.66 -5.62 -31.34
C VAL A 61 -22.29 -5.92 -32.80
N LYS A 62 -23.02 -6.84 -33.43
CA LYS A 62 -22.79 -7.24 -34.82
C LYS A 62 -23.02 -6.07 -35.79
N ARG A 63 -22.37 -6.12 -36.96
CA ARG A 63 -22.54 -5.14 -38.03
C ARG A 63 -24.02 -5.01 -38.38
N GLY A 64 -24.48 -3.76 -38.58
CA GLY A 64 -25.88 -3.44 -38.90
C GLY A 64 -26.77 -3.17 -37.67
N GLN A 65 -26.33 -3.50 -36.46
CA GLN A 65 -27.04 -3.12 -35.25
C GLN A 65 -26.79 -1.61 -34.96
N LYS A 66 -27.85 -0.82 -34.96
CA LYS A 66 -27.76 0.60 -34.60
C LYS A 66 -27.66 0.77 -33.08
N PRO A 67 -26.70 1.59 -32.60
CA PRO A 67 -26.60 1.88 -31.17
C PRO A 67 -27.85 2.65 -30.71
N LYS A 68 -28.32 2.35 -29.48
CA LYS A 68 -29.40 3.12 -28.85
C LYS A 68 -28.81 4.35 -28.16
N ALA A 69 -29.61 5.40 -28.03
CA ALA A 69 -29.18 6.69 -27.47
C ALA A 69 -28.66 6.58 -26.00
N ASP A 70 -29.13 5.60 -25.26
CA ASP A 70 -28.75 5.33 -23.85
C ASP A 70 -27.49 4.46 -23.71
N TRP A 71 -26.95 3.90 -24.81
CA TRP A 71 -25.75 3.09 -24.78
C TRP A 71 -24.50 3.96 -24.60
N GLN A 72 -23.75 3.68 -23.55
CA GLN A 72 -22.53 4.43 -23.24
C GLN A 72 -21.31 3.75 -23.87
N PRO A 73 -20.56 4.41 -24.76
CA PRO A 73 -19.36 3.82 -25.33
C PRO A 73 -18.32 3.56 -24.23
N VAL A 74 -17.59 2.45 -24.34
CA VAL A 74 -16.44 2.16 -23.48
C VAL A 74 -15.33 3.16 -23.79
N ARG A 75 -15.17 4.16 -22.93
CA ARG A 75 -14.09 5.13 -23.03
C ARG A 75 -12.92 4.68 -22.16
N GLY A 76 -11.91 4.09 -22.76
CA GLY A 76 -10.61 3.87 -22.11
C GLY A 76 -9.74 5.11 -22.28
N LYS A 77 -9.43 5.83 -21.21
CA LYS A 77 -8.33 6.79 -21.26
C LYS A 77 -7.03 5.99 -21.29
N LYS A 78 -6.29 6.03 -22.38
CA LYS A 78 -4.90 5.57 -22.42
C LYS A 78 -4.01 6.68 -21.87
N ALA A 79 -2.95 6.31 -21.20
CA ALA A 79 -1.88 7.25 -20.89
C ALA A 79 -1.25 7.70 -22.22
N GLU A 80 -1.04 9.00 -22.37
CA GLU A 80 -0.35 9.52 -23.55
C GLU A 80 1.15 9.20 -23.45
N PRO A 81 1.77 8.73 -24.53
CA PRO A 81 3.21 8.50 -24.54
C PRO A 81 3.94 9.84 -24.37
N VAL A 82 4.99 9.84 -23.58
CA VAL A 82 5.86 11.01 -23.37
C VAL A 82 6.92 11.01 -24.45
N THR A 83 7.05 12.13 -25.17
CA THR A 83 8.15 12.33 -26.11
C THR A 83 9.41 12.68 -25.34
N PRO A 84 10.55 11.99 -25.59
CA PRO A 84 11.82 12.33 -24.98
C PRO A 84 12.23 13.78 -25.28
N GLY A 85 12.79 14.44 -24.26
CA GLY A 85 13.38 15.76 -24.37
C GLY A 85 14.70 15.75 -25.13
N THR A 86 15.31 16.93 -25.23
CA THR A 86 16.53 17.15 -26.02
C THR A 86 17.74 17.51 -25.18
N GLU A 87 17.56 17.76 -23.87
CA GLU A 87 18.68 18.08 -22.99
C GLU A 87 19.60 16.87 -22.83
N LYS A 88 20.89 17.07 -22.96
CA LYS A 88 21.87 15.99 -22.78
C LYS A 88 21.99 15.62 -21.31
N MET A 89 21.94 14.34 -21.02
CA MET A 89 22.17 13.77 -19.70
C MET A 89 23.62 13.29 -19.59
N ALA A 90 24.39 13.86 -18.66
CA ALA A 90 25.79 13.48 -18.45
C ALA A 90 25.94 12.17 -17.65
N HIS A 91 24.98 11.85 -16.80
CA HIS A 91 24.98 10.68 -15.93
C HIS A 91 23.61 10.03 -15.94
N ALA A 92 23.58 8.71 -15.84
CA ALA A 92 22.33 7.94 -15.72
C ALA A 92 21.48 8.41 -14.53
N PRO A 93 20.14 8.44 -14.65
CA PRO A 93 19.27 8.82 -13.55
C PRO A 93 19.38 7.80 -12.41
N VAL A 94 19.42 8.29 -11.17
CA VAL A 94 19.50 7.45 -9.98
C VAL A 94 18.11 7.31 -9.35
N VAL A 95 17.74 6.10 -8.95
CA VAL A 95 16.50 5.81 -8.25
C VAL A 95 16.83 5.31 -6.85
N ILE A 96 16.39 6.03 -5.83
CA ILE A 96 16.62 5.68 -4.43
C ILE A 96 15.40 5.00 -3.85
N GLY A 97 15.53 3.71 -3.56
CA GLY A 97 14.48 2.83 -3.04
C GLY A 97 13.85 1.96 -4.11
N ALA A 98 13.71 0.66 -3.81
CA ALA A 98 13.16 -0.37 -4.69
C ALA A 98 11.73 -0.80 -4.32
N GLY A 99 10.98 0.07 -3.62
CA GLY A 99 9.54 -0.08 -3.41
C GLY A 99 8.74 0.16 -4.70
N PRO A 100 7.40 0.07 -4.68
CA PRO A 100 6.58 0.21 -5.89
C PRO A 100 6.86 1.49 -6.69
N CYS A 101 7.13 2.60 -6.02
CA CYS A 101 7.47 3.86 -6.67
C CYS A 101 8.78 3.76 -7.46
N GLY A 102 9.87 3.37 -6.81
CA GLY A 102 11.18 3.28 -7.47
C GLY A 102 11.26 2.16 -8.50
N LEU A 103 10.60 1.03 -8.24
CA LEU A 103 10.52 -0.10 -9.16
C LEU A 103 9.89 0.31 -10.51
N PHE A 104 8.76 1.02 -10.48
CA PHE A 104 8.08 1.47 -11.70
C PHE A 104 8.78 2.65 -12.35
N ALA A 105 9.41 3.54 -11.58
CA ALA A 105 10.25 4.60 -12.14
C ALA A 105 11.46 4.02 -12.89
N ALA A 106 12.18 3.07 -12.27
CA ALA A 106 13.32 2.41 -12.89
C ALA A 106 12.92 1.62 -14.14
N LEU A 107 11.81 0.87 -14.10
CA LEU A 107 11.31 0.13 -15.25
C LEU A 107 10.98 1.07 -16.42
N TYR A 108 10.27 2.16 -16.14
CA TYR A 108 9.90 3.13 -17.19
C TYR A 108 11.15 3.77 -17.81
N LEU A 109 12.09 4.25 -16.99
CA LEU A 109 13.35 4.82 -17.47
C LEU A 109 14.15 3.81 -18.31
N ALA A 110 14.26 2.56 -17.86
CA ALA A 110 14.95 1.50 -18.59
C ALA A 110 14.29 1.20 -19.94
N ARG A 111 12.95 1.14 -19.99
CA ARG A 111 12.18 0.96 -21.24
C ARG A 111 12.36 2.10 -22.23
N GLN A 112 12.66 3.32 -21.74
CA GLN A 112 12.91 4.51 -22.56
C GLN A 112 14.41 4.72 -22.91
N GLY A 113 15.32 3.81 -22.52
CA GLY A 113 16.74 3.88 -22.86
C GLY A 113 17.60 4.77 -21.95
N TYR A 114 17.19 5.01 -20.70
CA TYR A 114 17.93 5.88 -19.75
C TYR A 114 18.89 5.13 -18.83
N ALA A 115 18.95 3.80 -18.86
CA ALA A 115 19.87 2.97 -18.07
C ALA A 115 19.94 3.35 -16.56
N PRO A 116 18.80 3.34 -15.81
CA PRO A 116 18.77 3.87 -14.45
C PRO A 116 19.65 3.07 -13.49
N ILE A 117 20.19 3.75 -12.47
CA ILE A 117 20.95 3.12 -11.37
C ILE A 117 20.06 3.10 -10.13
N VAL A 118 19.65 1.92 -9.67
CA VAL A 118 18.80 1.75 -8.49
C VAL A 118 19.64 1.46 -7.26
N TRP A 119 19.41 2.22 -6.18
CA TRP A 119 19.94 1.96 -4.84
C TRP A 119 18.81 1.56 -3.90
N GLU A 120 18.90 0.36 -3.33
CA GLU A 120 18.04 -0.13 -2.28
C GLU A 120 18.85 -0.37 -1.00
N ARG A 121 18.38 0.21 0.12
CA ARG A 121 19.08 0.11 1.39
C ARG A 121 19.12 -1.30 1.96
N GLY A 122 18.07 -2.09 1.73
CA GLY A 122 17.98 -3.47 2.16
C GLY A 122 18.50 -4.46 1.13
N GLY A 123 18.43 -5.74 1.49
CA GLY A 123 18.87 -6.86 0.68
C GLY A 123 17.95 -7.18 -0.50
N ASP A 124 18.41 -8.10 -1.32
CA ASP A 124 17.59 -8.73 -2.35
C ASP A 124 16.41 -9.51 -1.74
N MET A 125 15.51 -9.98 -2.59
CA MET A 125 14.30 -10.67 -2.16
C MET A 125 14.58 -11.89 -1.26
N GLN A 126 15.62 -12.67 -1.56
CA GLN A 126 15.95 -13.89 -0.80
C GLN A 126 16.58 -13.55 0.57
N ALA A 127 17.55 -12.63 0.60
CA ALA A 127 18.17 -12.16 1.84
C ALA A 127 17.12 -11.54 2.76
N ARG A 128 16.22 -10.73 2.20
CA ARG A 128 15.11 -10.12 2.91
C ARG A 128 14.14 -11.13 3.50
N GLN A 129 13.78 -12.17 2.74
CA GLN A 129 12.91 -13.25 3.23
C GLN A 129 13.53 -13.97 4.43
N ARG A 130 14.81 -14.31 4.34
CA ARG A 130 15.54 -14.96 5.44
C ARG A 130 15.57 -14.07 6.69
N SER A 131 15.91 -12.81 6.54
CA SER A 131 15.97 -11.85 7.66
C SER A 131 14.61 -11.66 8.33
N VAL A 132 13.55 -11.49 7.56
CA VAL A 132 12.19 -11.32 8.09
C VAL A 132 11.71 -12.60 8.79
N GLN A 133 11.95 -13.78 8.19
CA GLN A 133 11.55 -15.04 8.82
C GLN A 133 12.33 -15.28 10.13
N ALA A 134 13.64 -15.09 10.11
CA ALA A 134 14.46 -15.21 11.31
C ALA A 134 13.98 -14.27 12.42
N PHE A 135 13.60 -13.03 12.08
CA PHE A 135 13.03 -12.09 13.04
C PHE A 135 11.67 -12.56 13.57
N PHE A 136 10.79 -13.10 12.72
CA PHE A 136 9.49 -13.64 13.15
C PHE A 136 9.65 -14.85 14.09
N ASP A 137 10.66 -15.66 13.86
CA ASP A 137 10.98 -16.84 14.68
C ASP A 137 11.73 -16.52 15.98
N GLY A 138 11.82 -15.26 16.38
CA GLY A 138 12.43 -14.83 17.63
C GLY A 138 13.86 -14.31 17.53
N GLY A 139 14.45 -14.33 16.32
CA GLY A 139 15.81 -13.83 16.06
C GLY A 139 15.97 -12.32 16.20
N MET A 140 17.18 -11.84 15.94
CA MET A 140 17.55 -10.43 16.04
C MET A 140 16.88 -9.59 14.94
N PHE A 141 16.61 -8.33 15.24
CA PHE A 141 16.12 -7.34 14.27
C PHE A 141 17.27 -6.82 13.41
N ASP A 142 17.06 -6.78 12.10
CA ASP A 142 17.96 -6.14 11.15
C ASP A 142 17.38 -4.79 10.70
N PRO A 143 18.01 -3.65 11.03
CA PRO A 143 17.50 -2.31 10.70
C PRO A 143 17.55 -2.00 9.21
N GLN A 144 18.35 -2.71 8.43
CA GLN A 144 18.48 -2.49 6.98
C GLN A 144 17.64 -3.48 6.16
N ASN A 145 17.31 -4.66 6.71
CA ASN A 145 16.70 -5.74 5.94
C ASN A 145 15.50 -6.36 6.69
N ASN A 146 14.33 -5.80 6.49
CA ASN A 146 13.12 -6.10 7.28
C ASN A 146 11.83 -5.99 6.45
N VAL A 147 10.66 -5.98 7.08
CA VAL A 147 9.36 -5.88 6.39
C VAL A 147 9.14 -4.54 5.67
N LEU A 148 9.97 -3.51 5.93
CA LEU A 148 9.84 -2.18 5.36
C LEU A 148 10.90 -1.88 4.29
N PHE A 149 12.10 -2.44 4.45
CA PHE A 149 13.27 -2.21 3.59
C PHE A 149 13.71 -3.48 2.88
N GLY A 150 14.25 -3.31 1.68
CA GLY A 150 14.65 -4.36 0.73
C GLY A 150 13.79 -4.39 -0.52
N ASP A 151 14.15 -5.20 -1.49
CA ASP A 151 13.49 -5.29 -2.80
C ASP A 151 11.97 -5.41 -2.67
N GLY A 152 11.25 -4.55 -3.38
CA GLY A 152 9.80 -4.45 -3.38
C GLY A 152 9.19 -3.60 -2.27
N GLY A 153 9.98 -3.11 -1.30
CA GLY A 153 9.52 -2.23 -0.22
C GLY A 153 8.47 -2.87 0.70
N ALA A 154 7.76 -2.06 1.49
CA ALA A 154 6.76 -2.52 2.46
C ALA A 154 5.60 -3.33 1.85
N GLY A 155 5.27 -3.09 0.58
CA GLY A 155 4.21 -3.82 -0.12
C GLY A 155 4.43 -5.33 -0.22
N THR A 156 5.69 -5.78 -0.19
CA THR A 156 6.06 -7.20 -0.29
C THR A 156 5.57 -8.05 0.89
N PHE A 157 5.44 -7.46 2.07
CA PHE A 157 4.95 -8.12 3.28
C PHE A 157 3.62 -7.48 3.74
N SER A 158 2.64 -7.43 2.84
CA SER A 158 1.30 -6.90 3.08
C SER A 158 0.25 -7.83 2.47
N ASP A 159 -1.03 -7.46 2.52
CA ASP A 159 -2.08 -8.13 1.75
C ASP A 159 -1.91 -7.92 0.22
N GLY A 160 -1.05 -7.00 -0.19
CA GLY A 160 -0.83 -6.72 -1.60
C GLY A 160 -2.07 -6.11 -2.29
N LYS A 161 -2.81 -5.24 -1.60
CA LYS A 161 -3.96 -4.53 -2.18
C LYS A 161 -3.53 -3.65 -3.35
N LEU A 162 -4.22 -3.80 -4.47
CA LEU A 162 -4.00 -3.06 -5.70
C LEU A 162 -5.11 -2.03 -5.97
N THR A 163 -5.91 -1.72 -4.95
CA THR A 163 -6.97 -0.72 -5.07
C THR A 163 -6.39 0.69 -5.03
N SER A 164 -6.73 1.51 -6.01
CA SER A 164 -6.47 2.95 -6.01
C SER A 164 -7.79 3.72 -6.06
N ARG A 165 -7.88 4.81 -5.31
CA ARG A 165 -9.00 5.76 -5.40
C ARG A 165 -8.84 6.72 -6.58
N GLY A 166 -7.64 6.81 -7.13
CA GLY A 166 -7.32 7.65 -8.30
C GLY A 166 -7.98 7.14 -9.57
N LYS A 167 -8.39 8.07 -10.44
CA LYS A 167 -8.90 7.80 -11.79
C LYS A 167 -7.80 7.95 -12.85
N ASP A 168 -6.55 7.89 -12.44
CA ASP A 168 -5.38 8.07 -13.29
C ASP A 168 -5.26 6.89 -14.28
N PRO A 169 -5.14 7.14 -15.59
CA PRO A 169 -4.97 6.08 -16.58
C PRO A 169 -3.69 5.25 -16.35
N LEU A 170 -2.63 5.82 -15.78
CA LEU A 170 -1.42 5.09 -15.40
C LEU A 170 -1.68 3.97 -14.38
N GLY A 171 -2.75 4.07 -13.57
CA GLY A 171 -3.13 2.99 -12.65
C GLY A 171 -3.47 1.68 -13.37
N ARG A 172 -4.08 1.74 -14.57
CA ARG A 172 -4.32 0.55 -15.39
C ARG A 172 -3.02 0.03 -16.01
N GLU A 173 -2.13 0.90 -16.43
CA GLU A 173 -0.81 0.54 -16.94
C GLU A 173 0.02 -0.21 -15.89
N VAL A 174 -0.01 0.26 -14.62
CA VAL A 174 0.60 -0.44 -13.48
C VAL A 174 0.06 -1.87 -13.36
N LEU A 175 -1.27 -2.06 -13.37
CA LEU A 175 -1.87 -3.39 -13.26
C LEU A 175 -1.51 -4.28 -14.45
N GLN A 176 -1.52 -3.75 -15.67
CA GLN A 176 -1.12 -4.47 -16.90
C GLN A 176 0.36 -4.89 -16.83
N THR A 177 1.23 -4.00 -16.38
CA THR A 177 2.65 -4.30 -16.17
C THR A 177 2.84 -5.42 -15.14
N LEU A 178 2.11 -5.39 -14.02
CA LEU A 178 2.17 -6.48 -13.05
C LEU A 178 1.75 -7.83 -13.67
N VAL A 179 0.69 -7.84 -14.51
CA VAL A 179 0.25 -9.06 -15.22
C VAL A 179 1.31 -9.53 -16.23
N GLN A 180 1.92 -8.63 -17.00
CA GLN A 180 3.02 -8.96 -17.91
C GLN A 180 4.20 -9.64 -17.20
N HIS A 181 4.39 -9.34 -15.91
CA HIS A 181 5.43 -9.92 -15.07
C HIS A 181 4.96 -11.09 -14.21
N GLY A 182 3.78 -11.67 -14.48
CA GLY A 182 3.29 -12.90 -13.86
C GLY A 182 2.27 -12.72 -12.74
N ALA A 183 1.73 -11.51 -12.52
CA ALA A 183 0.58 -11.34 -11.65
C ALA A 183 -0.69 -11.98 -12.28
N PRO A 184 -1.65 -12.46 -11.47
CA PRO A 184 -2.89 -13.02 -11.98
C PRO A 184 -3.69 -12.00 -12.80
N GLU A 185 -4.23 -12.41 -13.95
CA GLU A 185 -5.03 -11.54 -14.82
C GLU A 185 -6.28 -10.97 -14.14
N GLU A 186 -6.81 -11.69 -13.16
CA GLU A 186 -7.98 -11.27 -12.38
C GLU A 186 -7.81 -9.90 -11.69
N ILE A 187 -6.57 -9.44 -11.45
CA ILE A 187 -6.32 -8.11 -10.88
C ILE A 187 -6.78 -6.97 -11.80
N LEU A 188 -6.93 -7.22 -13.09
CA LEU A 188 -7.41 -6.24 -14.08
C LEU A 188 -8.92 -5.99 -13.98
N ILE A 189 -9.66 -6.96 -13.43
CA ILE A 189 -11.13 -6.93 -13.40
C ILE A 189 -11.71 -6.76 -11.98
N TRP A 190 -11.05 -7.29 -10.93
CA TRP A 190 -11.54 -7.14 -9.58
C TRP A 190 -11.43 -5.70 -9.06
N LYS A 191 -12.55 -5.16 -8.57
CA LYS A 191 -12.57 -3.81 -7.97
C LYS A 191 -11.69 -3.71 -6.71
N LYS A 192 -11.63 -4.77 -5.94
CA LYS A 192 -10.79 -4.91 -4.75
C LYS A 192 -9.69 -5.94 -5.02
N ALA A 193 -8.94 -5.73 -6.10
CA ALA A 193 -7.84 -6.60 -6.47
C ALA A 193 -6.76 -6.66 -5.39
N HIS A 194 -6.21 -7.84 -5.17
CA HIS A 194 -5.06 -8.09 -4.33
C HIS A 194 -4.18 -9.17 -4.97
N ILE A 195 -2.91 -9.15 -4.66
CA ILE A 195 -1.96 -10.12 -5.21
C ILE A 195 -1.43 -11.08 -4.13
N GLY A 196 -1.38 -10.64 -2.88
CA GLY A 196 -0.84 -11.40 -1.75
C GLY A 196 0.70 -11.46 -1.77
N THR A 197 1.28 -11.64 -0.59
CA THR A 197 2.73 -11.59 -0.37
C THR A 197 3.50 -12.57 -1.26
N VAL A 198 3.04 -13.82 -1.37
CA VAL A 198 3.79 -14.88 -2.08
C VAL A 198 3.84 -14.63 -3.59
N ARG A 199 2.73 -14.18 -4.19
CA ARG A 199 2.66 -13.95 -5.64
C ARG A 199 3.31 -12.65 -6.09
N LEU A 200 3.39 -11.65 -5.20
CA LEU A 200 4.01 -10.36 -5.54
C LEU A 200 5.54 -10.46 -5.70
N ARG A 201 6.19 -11.32 -4.93
CA ARG A 201 7.65 -11.46 -4.94
C ARG A 201 8.24 -11.81 -6.31
N PRO A 202 7.82 -12.90 -7.00
CA PRO A 202 8.35 -13.22 -8.34
C PRO A 202 8.04 -12.13 -9.37
N VAL A 203 6.95 -11.38 -9.22
CA VAL A 203 6.63 -10.24 -10.09
C VAL A 203 7.66 -9.13 -9.94
N ILE A 204 8.06 -8.81 -8.70
CA ILE A 204 9.10 -7.81 -8.42
C ILE A 204 10.44 -8.24 -9.01
N GLU A 205 10.84 -9.51 -8.82
CA GLU A 205 12.08 -10.06 -9.38
C GLU A 205 12.07 -10.05 -10.92
N SER A 206 10.93 -10.33 -11.54
CA SER A 206 10.76 -10.28 -13.00
C SER A 206 10.94 -8.85 -13.52
N ILE A 207 10.36 -7.83 -12.84
CA ILE A 207 10.54 -6.42 -13.19
C ILE A 207 12.00 -6.00 -13.03
N LYS A 208 12.65 -6.34 -11.91
CA LYS A 208 14.08 -6.09 -11.68
C LYS A 208 14.94 -6.67 -12.80
N LYS A 209 14.65 -7.92 -13.22
CA LYS A 209 15.35 -8.56 -14.33
C LYS A 209 15.20 -7.79 -15.65
N GLU A 210 14.01 -7.27 -15.97
CA GLU A 210 13.81 -6.45 -17.17
C GLU A 210 14.63 -5.14 -17.09
N VAL A 211 14.67 -4.46 -15.93
CA VAL A 211 15.50 -3.26 -15.74
C VAL A 211 16.97 -3.55 -16.04
N LEU A 212 17.51 -4.66 -15.52
CA LEU A 212 18.89 -5.08 -15.76
C LEU A 212 19.14 -5.42 -17.24
N GLN A 213 18.23 -6.15 -17.89
CA GLN A 213 18.33 -6.52 -19.31
C GLN A 213 18.33 -5.30 -20.24
N LYS A 214 17.71 -4.20 -19.80
CA LYS A 214 17.66 -2.92 -20.55
C LYS A 214 18.79 -1.94 -20.17
N GLY A 215 19.90 -2.46 -19.61
CA GLY A 215 21.10 -1.68 -19.31
C GLY A 215 21.05 -0.94 -17.97
N GLY A 216 20.00 -1.07 -17.16
CA GLY A 216 19.96 -0.53 -15.81
C GLY A 216 20.90 -1.26 -14.85
N GLN A 217 21.23 -0.63 -13.73
CA GLN A 217 22.03 -1.21 -12.65
C GLN A 217 21.17 -1.29 -11.37
N TRP A 218 21.45 -2.30 -10.53
CA TRP A 218 20.71 -2.51 -9.30
C TRP A 218 21.65 -2.85 -8.14
N HIS A 219 21.66 -2.01 -7.12
CA HIS A 219 22.52 -2.14 -5.96
C HIS A 219 21.66 -2.30 -4.70
N ASN A 220 21.65 -3.50 -4.16
CA ASN A 220 21.14 -3.78 -2.82
C ASN A 220 22.19 -3.41 -1.77
N ASN A 221 21.79 -3.29 -0.49
CA ASN A 221 22.60 -2.85 0.64
C ASN A 221 23.23 -1.45 0.40
N ALA A 222 22.59 -0.63 -0.42
CA ALA A 222 23.07 0.70 -0.79
C ALA A 222 22.12 1.77 -0.21
N GLN A 223 22.49 2.33 0.93
CA GLN A 223 21.72 3.33 1.66
C GLN A 223 22.17 4.75 1.26
N LEU A 224 21.21 5.61 0.90
CA LEU A 224 21.45 7.04 0.73
C LEU A 224 21.78 7.71 2.07
N THR A 225 22.89 8.45 2.15
CA THR A 225 23.30 9.20 3.35
C THR A 225 23.52 10.70 3.08
N GLY A 226 23.42 11.15 1.83
CA GLY A 226 23.54 12.57 1.50
C GLY A 226 23.27 12.86 0.02
N LEU A 227 22.88 14.09 -0.25
CA LEU A 227 22.78 14.66 -1.60
C LEU A 227 23.98 15.57 -1.83
N LEU A 228 24.59 15.50 -3.00
CA LEU A 228 25.67 16.39 -3.45
C LEU A 228 25.08 17.40 -4.42
N TYR A 229 25.33 18.67 -4.17
CA TYR A 229 24.77 19.75 -5.00
C TYR A 229 25.68 20.96 -5.04
N LYS A 230 25.55 21.75 -6.09
CA LYS A 230 26.25 23.02 -6.28
C LYS A 230 25.27 24.03 -6.90
N ASN A 231 25.20 25.23 -6.34
CA ASN A 231 24.33 26.32 -6.83
C ASN A 231 22.86 25.89 -7.01
N GLY A 232 22.30 25.13 -6.06
CA GLY A 232 20.90 24.66 -6.09
C GLY A 232 20.64 23.53 -7.10
N LYS A 233 21.66 22.97 -7.74
CA LYS A 233 21.56 21.86 -8.69
C LYS A 233 22.21 20.60 -8.14
N LEU A 234 21.54 19.47 -8.27
CA LEU A 234 22.06 18.16 -7.91
C LEU A 234 23.29 17.82 -8.77
N THR A 235 24.34 17.30 -8.13
CA THR A 235 25.57 16.84 -8.80
C THR A 235 25.90 15.39 -8.49
N GLY A 236 25.23 14.79 -7.50
CA GLY A 236 25.42 13.40 -7.15
C GLY A 236 24.72 13.00 -5.86
N VAL A 237 24.95 11.76 -5.47
CA VAL A 237 24.48 11.17 -4.21
C VAL A 237 25.65 10.55 -3.46
N LYS A 238 25.58 10.60 -2.13
CA LYS A 238 26.49 9.92 -1.21
C LYS A 238 25.72 8.83 -0.48
N GLY A 239 26.35 7.69 -0.29
CA GLY A 239 25.72 6.57 0.39
C GLY A 239 26.70 5.66 1.10
N GLN A 240 26.15 4.63 1.71
CA GLN A 240 26.91 3.50 2.24
C GLN A 240 26.45 2.22 1.54
N LYS A 241 27.40 1.40 1.13
CA LYS A 241 27.16 0.08 0.57
C LYS A 241 28.12 -0.90 1.22
N ASP A 242 27.56 -1.96 1.82
CA ASP A 242 28.34 -2.99 2.50
C ASP A 242 29.39 -2.40 3.49
N GLY A 243 28.98 -1.34 4.24
CA GLY A 243 29.82 -0.63 5.21
C GLY A 243 30.80 0.38 4.63
N GLN A 244 30.90 0.49 3.31
CA GLN A 244 31.80 1.45 2.64
C GLN A 244 31.04 2.68 2.15
N THR A 245 31.66 3.85 2.32
CA THR A 245 31.14 5.10 1.74
C THR A 245 31.33 5.10 0.23
N ILE A 246 30.23 5.30 -0.49
CA ILE A 246 30.20 5.42 -1.94
C ILE A 246 29.65 6.77 -2.37
N THR A 247 30.12 7.26 -3.50
CA THR A 247 29.62 8.49 -4.15
C THR A 247 29.32 8.18 -5.61
N LEU A 248 28.17 8.65 -6.08
CA LEU A 248 27.74 8.46 -7.46
C LEU A 248 27.37 9.83 -8.06
N PRO A 249 28.03 10.26 -9.15
CA PRO A 249 27.60 11.44 -9.90
C PRO A 249 26.17 11.24 -10.45
N ALA A 250 25.31 12.24 -10.28
CA ALA A 250 23.94 12.22 -10.78
C ALA A 250 23.41 13.63 -10.98
N GLN A 251 22.67 13.85 -12.05
CA GLN A 251 21.95 15.12 -12.26
C GLN A 251 20.44 14.95 -12.07
N CYS A 252 19.95 13.72 -12.01
CA CYS A 252 18.55 13.40 -11.73
C CYS A 252 18.47 12.26 -10.71
N VAL A 253 17.68 12.47 -9.65
CA VAL A 253 17.41 11.47 -8.60
C VAL A 253 15.91 11.35 -8.36
N VAL A 254 15.35 10.17 -8.57
CA VAL A 254 14.00 9.82 -8.09
C VAL A 254 14.13 9.35 -6.65
N LEU A 255 13.58 10.11 -5.71
CA LEU A 255 13.66 9.83 -4.28
C LEU A 255 12.41 9.07 -3.82
N ALA A 256 12.48 7.73 -3.81
CA ALA A 256 11.37 6.80 -3.55
C ALA A 256 11.54 6.01 -2.25
N ILE A 257 11.95 6.69 -1.17
CA ILE A 257 12.45 6.12 0.11
C ILE A 257 11.40 5.42 0.99
N GLY A 258 10.10 5.51 0.66
CA GLY A 258 9.02 5.00 1.51
C GLY A 258 8.85 5.82 2.81
N HIS A 259 7.76 5.54 3.54
CA HIS A 259 7.36 6.34 4.72
C HIS A 259 8.19 6.08 6.00
N SER A 260 9.06 5.07 6.01
CA SER A 260 9.76 4.61 7.24
C SER A 260 11.26 4.93 7.29
N ALA A 261 11.81 5.56 6.25
CA ALA A 261 13.23 5.95 6.18
C ALA A 261 13.48 7.26 6.97
N ARG A 262 13.34 7.18 8.30
CA ARG A 262 13.37 8.35 9.18
C ARG A 262 14.73 9.04 9.23
N ASP A 263 15.80 8.29 9.19
CA ASP A 263 17.17 8.76 9.04
C ASP A 263 17.37 9.58 7.76
N THR A 264 16.76 9.15 6.67
CA THR A 264 16.80 9.88 5.40
C THR A 264 16.00 11.19 5.49
N TYR A 265 14.84 11.21 6.15
CA TYR A 265 14.11 12.48 6.36
C TYR A 265 14.92 13.47 7.20
N GLU A 266 15.60 13.01 8.25
CA GLU A 266 16.46 13.85 9.08
C GLU A 266 17.62 14.41 8.27
N MET A 267 18.28 13.59 7.45
CA MET A 267 19.36 14.00 6.54
C MET A 267 18.87 15.05 5.54
N LEU A 268 17.73 14.83 4.89
CA LEU A 268 17.16 15.77 3.93
C LEU A 268 16.80 17.11 4.59
N TYR A 269 16.21 17.07 5.79
CA TYR A 269 15.88 18.26 6.55
C TYR A 269 17.14 19.07 6.92
N GLN A 270 18.21 18.40 7.37
CA GLN A 270 19.49 19.01 7.67
C GLN A 270 20.17 19.62 6.44
N GLN A 271 19.94 19.05 5.25
CA GLN A 271 20.43 19.59 3.98
C GLN A 271 19.54 20.70 3.39
N GLY A 272 18.51 21.15 4.12
CA GLY A 272 17.65 22.25 3.71
C GLY A 272 16.61 21.89 2.63
N ILE A 273 16.33 20.60 2.41
CA ILE A 273 15.23 20.21 1.52
C ILE A 273 13.91 20.59 2.14
N GLU A 274 13.09 21.35 1.41
CA GLU A 274 11.81 21.85 1.89
C GLU A 274 10.83 20.70 2.17
N MET A 275 10.36 20.65 3.42
CA MET A 275 9.38 19.69 3.88
C MET A 275 8.32 20.38 4.75
N VAL A 276 7.12 19.83 4.75
CA VAL A 276 6.02 20.28 5.61
C VAL A 276 5.45 19.12 6.39
N PHE A 277 4.86 19.43 7.55
CA PHE A 277 4.10 18.44 8.30
C PHE A 277 2.93 17.91 7.46
N LYS A 278 2.69 16.62 7.52
CA LYS A 278 1.55 15.98 6.88
C LYS A 278 0.72 15.23 7.92
N PRO A 279 -0.60 15.50 8.04
CA PRO A 279 -1.49 14.73 8.91
C PRO A 279 -1.40 13.22 8.61
N PHE A 280 -1.42 12.43 9.67
CA PHE A 280 -1.37 10.97 9.62
C PHE A 280 -2.37 10.40 10.65
N ALA A 281 -2.36 9.11 10.89
CA ALA A 281 -3.20 8.49 11.90
C ALA A 281 -2.44 7.41 12.66
N VAL A 282 -2.80 7.23 13.92
CA VAL A 282 -2.19 6.24 14.82
C VAL A 282 -3.26 5.51 15.62
N GLY A 283 -2.94 4.31 16.09
CA GLY A 283 -3.84 3.52 16.92
C GLY A 283 -3.30 2.13 17.20
N VAL A 284 -4.15 1.15 16.99
CA VAL A 284 -3.88 -0.25 17.26
C VAL A 284 -4.22 -1.13 16.05
N ARG A 285 -3.67 -2.33 16.02
CA ARG A 285 -4.11 -3.39 15.13
C ARG A 285 -5.15 -4.23 15.86
N MET A 286 -6.34 -4.40 15.28
CA MET A 286 -7.40 -5.22 15.86
C MET A 286 -7.59 -6.51 15.08
N GLU A 287 -7.98 -7.56 15.80
CA GLU A 287 -8.25 -8.88 15.24
C GLU A 287 -9.67 -9.33 15.62
N HIS A 288 -10.34 -9.92 14.63
CA HIS A 288 -11.63 -10.63 14.75
C HIS A 288 -11.45 -12.05 14.21
N LEU A 289 -12.33 -12.98 14.55
CA LEU A 289 -12.41 -14.22 13.79
C LEU A 289 -12.92 -13.93 12.38
N GLN A 290 -12.23 -14.43 11.34
CA GLN A 290 -12.65 -14.21 9.95
C GLN A 290 -14.06 -14.72 9.69
N ALA A 291 -14.40 -15.88 10.26
CA ALA A 291 -15.74 -16.47 10.12
C ALA A 291 -16.86 -15.56 10.66
N GLU A 292 -16.61 -14.79 11.72
CA GLU A 292 -17.59 -13.84 12.26
C GLU A 292 -17.78 -12.63 11.33
N ILE A 293 -16.69 -12.16 10.71
CA ILE A 293 -16.75 -11.10 9.70
C ILE A 293 -17.47 -11.61 8.43
N ASP A 294 -17.18 -12.83 7.99
CA ASP A 294 -17.86 -13.45 6.84
C ASP A 294 -19.38 -13.57 7.10
N ALA A 295 -19.76 -14.06 8.27
CA ALA A 295 -21.17 -14.19 8.67
C ALA A 295 -21.87 -12.83 8.75
N ALA A 296 -21.21 -11.81 9.28
CA ALA A 296 -21.76 -10.45 9.38
C ALA A 296 -21.92 -9.76 8.02
N GLN A 297 -21.03 -10.04 7.06
CA GLN A 297 -21.03 -9.42 5.72
C GLN A 297 -21.86 -10.19 4.70
N TYR A 298 -21.83 -11.52 4.74
CA TYR A 298 -22.44 -12.38 3.72
C TYR A 298 -23.71 -13.12 4.22
N GLY A 299 -23.98 -13.11 5.52
CA GLY A 299 -25.13 -13.80 6.10
C GLY A 299 -25.14 -15.29 5.78
N ALA A 300 -26.26 -15.80 5.23
CA ALA A 300 -26.38 -17.18 4.83
C ALA A 300 -25.44 -17.64 3.71
N PHE A 301 -24.78 -16.70 3.01
CA PHE A 301 -23.81 -16.99 1.95
C PHE A 301 -22.36 -17.08 2.46
N ALA A 302 -22.13 -16.92 3.78
CA ALA A 302 -20.79 -17.09 4.35
C ALA A 302 -20.25 -18.49 4.04
N GLY A 303 -18.97 -18.55 3.63
CA GLY A 303 -18.35 -19.80 3.20
C GLY A 303 -18.66 -20.24 1.76
N HIS A 304 -19.42 -19.47 0.99
CA HIS A 304 -19.69 -19.79 -0.41
C HIS A 304 -18.37 -19.72 -1.24
N PRO A 305 -18.01 -20.75 -2.02
CA PRO A 305 -16.69 -20.89 -2.66
C PRO A 305 -16.34 -19.77 -3.64
N LYS A 306 -17.33 -19.08 -4.20
CA LYS A 306 -17.12 -17.95 -5.13
C LYS A 306 -16.85 -16.60 -4.43
N LEU A 307 -17.01 -16.49 -3.11
CA LEU A 307 -16.94 -15.20 -2.40
C LEU A 307 -15.56 -14.90 -1.81
N GLY A 308 -14.86 -15.91 -1.28
CA GLY A 308 -13.65 -15.71 -0.50
C GLY A 308 -13.92 -15.01 0.85
N ALA A 309 -12.85 -14.66 1.55
CA ALA A 309 -12.93 -13.99 2.84
C ALA A 309 -13.46 -12.55 2.71
N ALA A 310 -14.42 -12.20 3.58
CA ALA A 310 -15.03 -10.87 3.59
C ALA A 310 -14.04 -9.81 4.08
N ASP A 311 -14.15 -8.61 3.51
CA ASP A 311 -13.43 -7.43 3.93
C ASP A 311 -14.36 -6.30 4.35
N TYR A 312 -13.81 -5.31 5.04
CA TYR A 312 -14.54 -4.11 5.44
C TYR A 312 -13.67 -2.85 5.36
N ALA A 313 -14.34 -1.69 5.26
CA ALA A 313 -13.74 -0.38 5.43
C ALA A 313 -14.74 0.51 6.17
N LEU A 314 -14.37 0.96 7.35
CA LEU A 314 -15.24 1.69 8.26
C LEU A 314 -14.64 3.05 8.59
N THR A 315 -15.50 4.05 8.71
CA THR A 315 -15.13 5.41 9.13
C THR A 315 -16.15 5.96 10.11
N ALA A 316 -15.68 6.75 11.06
CA ALA A 316 -16.51 7.49 12.01
C ALA A 316 -15.87 8.84 12.30
N GLN A 317 -16.66 9.74 12.90
CA GLN A 317 -16.17 10.98 13.51
C GLN A 317 -16.40 10.86 15.02
N VAL A 318 -15.36 11.13 15.78
CA VAL A 318 -15.40 11.18 17.25
C VAL A 318 -14.77 12.50 17.68
N ASP A 319 -15.55 13.37 18.29
CA ASP A 319 -15.12 14.71 18.74
C ASP A 319 -14.36 15.51 17.66
N GLY A 320 -14.91 15.54 16.44
CA GLY A 320 -14.33 16.25 15.32
C GLY A 320 -13.08 15.59 14.68
N ARG A 321 -12.69 14.38 15.13
CA ARG A 321 -11.57 13.61 14.57
C ARG A 321 -12.02 12.44 13.76
N GLY A 322 -11.39 12.21 12.63
CA GLY A 322 -11.57 11.01 11.85
C GLY A 322 -11.04 9.77 12.58
N VAL A 323 -11.89 8.76 12.70
CA VAL A 323 -11.52 7.40 13.17
C VAL A 323 -11.88 6.42 12.07
N TYR A 324 -10.96 5.56 11.70
CA TYR A 324 -11.21 4.65 10.58
C TYR A 324 -10.42 3.35 10.66
N THR A 325 -10.92 2.34 9.97
CA THR A 325 -10.17 1.11 9.73
C THR A 325 -9.24 1.31 8.54
N PHE A 326 -8.02 0.79 8.65
CA PHE A 326 -7.01 0.94 7.62
C PHE A 326 -6.33 -0.40 7.33
N CYS A 327 -5.97 -0.63 6.06
CA CYS A 327 -5.24 -1.82 5.63
C CYS A 327 -5.79 -3.14 6.22
N MET A 328 -7.13 -3.34 6.11
CA MET A 328 -7.78 -4.59 6.57
C MET A 328 -7.22 -5.77 5.77
N CYS A 329 -6.80 -6.82 6.46
CA CYS A 329 -6.20 -8.04 5.93
C CYS A 329 -7.10 -9.23 6.26
N PRO A 330 -7.97 -9.67 5.32
CA PRO A 330 -8.82 -10.84 5.51
C PRO A 330 -7.98 -12.10 5.64
N GLY A 331 -8.38 -13.02 6.53
CA GLY A 331 -7.67 -14.28 6.74
C GLY A 331 -6.15 -14.08 6.90
N GLY A 332 -5.76 -13.02 7.60
CA GLY A 332 -4.37 -12.58 7.72
C GLY A 332 -3.81 -12.67 9.13
N GLN A 333 -2.62 -12.15 9.30
CA GLN A 333 -1.94 -12.09 10.59
C GLN A 333 -1.40 -10.69 10.88
N VAL A 334 -1.28 -10.37 12.16
CA VAL A 334 -0.56 -9.19 12.65
C VAL A 334 0.93 -9.49 12.60
N ILE A 335 1.73 -8.52 12.14
CA ILE A 335 3.19 -8.69 12.03
C ILE A 335 3.93 -7.51 12.68
N PRO A 336 5.15 -7.73 13.18
CA PRO A 336 6.03 -6.63 13.57
C PRO A 336 6.48 -5.86 12.31
N SER A 337 6.27 -4.55 12.31
CA SER A 337 6.64 -3.64 11.21
C SER A 337 7.65 -2.61 11.70
N VAL A 338 8.82 -3.11 12.08
CA VAL A 338 9.88 -2.37 12.75
C VAL A 338 10.90 -1.85 11.74
N SER A 339 11.40 -0.63 11.93
CA SER A 339 12.52 -0.05 11.16
C SER A 339 13.61 0.57 12.02
N GLU A 340 13.40 0.66 13.33
CA GLU A 340 14.36 1.22 14.29
C GLU A 340 14.44 0.33 15.51
N GLU A 341 15.65 0.12 16.02
CA GLU A 341 15.88 -0.70 17.21
C GLU A 341 15.20 -0.14 18.45
N GLY A 342 14.70 -1.02 19.31
CA GLY A 342 14.04 -0.65 20.56
C GLY A 342 12.68 0.05 20.38
N LYS A 343 12.06 -0.06 19.20
CA LYS A 343 10.75 0.53 18.87
C LYS A 343 9.85 -0.54 18.25
N LEU A 344 8.61 -0.63 18.71
CA LEU A 344 7.65 -1.61 18.22
C LEU A 344 6.48 -0.92 17.51
N CYS A 345 6.32 -1.24 16.25
CA CYS A 345 5.14 -0.94 15.45
C CYS A 345 4.62 -2.23 14.85
N VAL A 346 3.31 -2.37 14.74
CA VAL A 346 2.66 -3.52 14.10
C VAL A 346 1.97 -3.12 12.80
N ASN A 347 1.79 -4.09 11.92
CA ASN A 347 1.00 -3.98 10.71
C ASN A 347 0.31 -5.34 10.46
N GLY A 348 -0.36 -5.53 9.35
CA GLY A 348 -0.95 -6.79 8.96
C GLY A 348 -0.54 -7.24 7.57
N MET A 349 -0.56 -8.54 7.36
CA MET A 349 -0.38 -9.14 6.07
C MET A 349 -1.36 -10.29 5.84
N SER A 350 -1.61 -10.64 4.59
CA SER A 350 -2.35 -11.84 4.19
C SER A 350 -1.62 -12.58 3.09
N LEU A 351 -1.75 -13.89 3.10
CA LEU A 351 -1.45 -14.70 1.93
C LEU A 351 -2.48 -14.46 0.83
N HIS A 352 -2.17 -14.84 -0.39
CA HIS A 352 -3.13 -14.73 -1.50
C HIS A 352 -4.47 -15.46 -1.23
N ALA A 353 -4.41 -16.63 -0.59
CA ALA A 353 -5.60 -17.43 -0.27
C ALA A 353 -6.49 -16.82 0.81
N ARG A 354 -5.98 -15.90 1.64
CA ARG A 354 -6.74 -15.24 2.73
C ARG A 354 -7.48 -16.23 3.63
N ASN A 355 -6.84 -17.36 3.92
CA ASN A 355 -7.44 -18.51 4.63
C ASN A 355 -7.01 -18.64 6.09
N GLY A 356 -6.41 -17.62 6.68
CA GLY A 356 -6.09 -17.57 8.11
C GLY A 356 -7.36 -17.43 8.97
N LEU A 357 -7.23 -17.76 10.25
CA LEU A 357 -8.33 -17.75 11.20
C LEU A 357 -8.84 -16.33 11.50
N ASN A 358 -7.96 -15.33 11.50
CA ASN A 358 -8.28 -13.98 11.90
C ASN A 358 -8.40 -13.03 10.69
N ALA A 359 -9.40 -12.16 10.76
CA ALA A 359 -9.46 -10.91 10.04
C ALA A 359 -8.74 -9.86 10.87
N ASN A 360 -7.81 -9.09 10.32
CA ASN A 360 -7.19 -8.00 11.06
C ASN A 360 -7.20 -6.68 10.29
N SER A 361 -7.24 -5.57 11.01
CA SER A 361 -7.09 -4.24 10.43
C SER A 361 -6.51 -3.26 11.46
N ALA A 362 -5.84 -2.23 10.99
CA ALA A 362 -5.63 -1.07 11.83
C ALA A 362 -6.95 -0.43 12.20
N MET A 363 -7.06 0.07 13.42
CA MET A 363 -8.04 1.05 13.85
C MET A 363 -7.31 2.27 14.34
N VAL A 364 -7.48 3.38 13.66
CA VAL A 364 -6.62 4.57 13.82
C VAL A 364 -7.41 5.84 13.94
N VAL A 365 -6.82 6.79 14.66
CA VAL A 365 -7.34 8.13 14.94
C VAL A 365 -6.44 9.16 14.27
N GLN A 366 -7.04 10.12 13.61
CA GLN A 366 -6.33 11.20 12.92
C GLN A 366 -5.49 12.05 13.89
N VAL A 367 -4.25 12.32 13.50
CA VAL A 367 -3.30 13.22 14.16
C VAL A 367 -3.12 14.45 13.30
N GLN A 368 -3.28 15.62 13.90
CA GLN A 368 -3.13 16.93 13.27
C GLN A 368 -1.87 17.63 13.78
N GLN A 369 -1.45 18.67 13.10
CA GLN A 369 -0.23 19.42 13.46
C GLN A 369 -0.26 19.95 14.90
N GLY A 370 -1.42 20.40 15.40
CA GLY A 370 -1.60 20.88 16.77
C GLY A 370 -1.47 19.83 17.86
N ASP A 371 -1.50 18.53 17.50
CA ASP A 371 -1.35 17.42 18.45
C ASP A 371 0.11 17.09 18.75
N VAL A 372 1.04 17.54 17.90
CA VAL A 372 2.45 17.15 17.95
C VAL A 372 3.36 18.39 18.03
N PRO A 373 4.21 18.50 19.04
CA PRO A 373 5.23 19.54 19.09
C PRO A 373 6.40 19.20 18.15
N GLY A 374 7.31 20.15 17.90
CA GLY A 374 8.57 19.88 17.22
C GLY A 374 8.57 20.14 15.71
N GLY A 375 7.62 20.92 15.18
CA GLY A 375 7.66 21.41 13.80
C GLY A 375 7.50 20.31 12.75
N VAL A 376 8.24 20.43 11.65
CA VAL A 376 8.11 19.54 10.46
C VAL A 376 8.32 18.07 10.79
N LEU A 377 9.31 17.74 11.62
CA LEU A 377 9.64 16.37 12.02
C LEU A 377 8.91 15.91 13.29
N GLY A 378 8.07 16.76 13.88
CA GLY A 378 7.35 16.45 15.12
C GLY A 378 6.47 15.19 15.02
N GLY A 379 5.81 14.99 13.87
CA GLY A 379 5.03 13.77 13.64
C GLY A 379 5.84 12.50 13.72
N MET A 380 7.07 12.50 13.22
CA MET A 380 7.99 11.37 13.29
C MET A 380 8.46 11.11 14.73
N ALA A 381 8.75 12.17 15.48
CA ALA A 381 9.12 12.08 16.89
C ALA A 381 7.95 11.51 17.73
N PHE A 382 6.73 11.94 17.46
CA PHE A 382 5.52 11.44 18.09
C PHE A 382 5.31 9.93 17.84
N GLN A 383 5.47 9.48 16.60
CA GLN A 383 5.41 8.05 16.28
C GLN A 383 6.47 7.25 17.05
N ARG A 384 7.73 7.74 17.11
CA ARG A 384 8.83 7.10 17.87
C ARG A 384 8.51 6.96 19.35
N GLN A 385 7.92 7.97 19.97
CA GLN A 385 7.54 7.92 21.39
C GLN A 385 6.54 6.80 21.66
N MET A 386 5.51 6.66 20.84
CA MET A 386 4.52 5.59 20.96
C MET A 386 5.14 4.20 20.73
N GLU A 387 5.96 4.07 19.68
CA GLU A 387 6.63 2.81 19.35
C GLU A 387 7.61 2.37 20.46
N GLN A 388 8.32 3.30 21.08
CA GLN A 388 9.20 3.04 22.21
C GLN A 388 8.41 2.69 23.47
N ALA A 389 7.28 3.36 23.72
CA ALA A 389 6.40 3.02 24.84
C ALA A 389 5.82 1.60 24.68
N ALA A 390 5.40 1.23 23.47
CA ALA A 390 4.93 -0.11 23.16
C ALA A 390 6.02 -1.18 23.35
N TYR A 391 7.25 -0.92 22.91
CA TYR A 391 8.39 -1.81 23.11
C TYR A 391 8.67 -2.07 24.58
N ARG A 392 8.68 -1.01 25.41
CA ARG A 392 8.89 -1.11 26.86
C ARG A 392 7.74 -1.83 27.56
N ALA A 393 6.48 -1.52 27.21
CA ALA A 393 5.31 -2.15 27.80
C ALA A 393 5.24 -3.66 27.49
N GLY A 394 5.70 -4.06 26.30
CA GLY A 394 5.90 -5.47 25.95
C GLY A 394 6.97 -6.17 26.79
N GLY A 395 7.89 -5.42 27.40
CA GLY A 395 9.02 -5.97 28.16
C GLY A 395 10.29 -6.14 27.34
N GLY A 396 10.37 -5.52 26.16
CA GLY A 396 11.49 -5.66 25.25
C GLY A 396 11.34 -6.84 24.28
N GLY A 397 12.41 -7.21 23.58
CA GLY A 397 12.45 -8.39 22.70
C GLY A 397 11.44 -8.39 21.55
N TYR A 398 10.78 -7.25 21.27
CA TYR A 398 9.68 -7.10 20.30
C TYR A 398 8.43 -7.93 20.66
N THR A 399 8.24 -8.23 21.94
CA THR A 399 7.00 -8.76 22.49
C THR A 399 5.89 -7.73 22.33
N ALA A 400 4.77 -8.10 21.69
CA ALA A 400 3.71 -7.15 21.40
C ALA A 400 2.77 -6.93 22.61
N PRO A 401 2.48 -5.66 22.98
CA PRO A 401 1.45 -5.37 23.96
C PRO A 401 0.06 -5.63 23.37
N VAL A 402 -0.74 -6.41 24.07
CA VAL A 402 -2.10 -6.79 23.64
C VAL A 402 -3.13 -6.53 24.72
N GLN A 403 -4.39 -6.34 24.32
CA GLN A 403 -5.52 -6.18 25.22
C GLN A 403 -6.82 -6.53 24.50
N THR A 404 -7.81 -7.10 25.22
CA THR A 404 -9.15 -7.27 24.65
C THR A 404 -9.89 -5.95 24.60
N TRP A 405 -10.90 -5.83 23.73
CA TRP A 405 -11.79 -4.68 23.71
C TRP A 405 -12.48 -4.45 25.06
N LYS A 406 -12.90 -5.53 25.72
CA LYS A 406 -13.49 -5.46 27.06
C LYS A 406 -12.52 -4.81 28.06
N GLY A 407 -11.27 -5.26 28.13
CA GLY A 407 -10.25 -4.71 29.02
C GLY A 407 -9.94 -3.25 28.68
N PHE A 408 -9.87 -2.90 27.39
CA PHE A 408 -9.64 -1.53 26.93
C PHE A 408 -10.77 -0.56 27.33
N LEU A 409 -12.04 -1.01 27.28
CA LEU A 409 -13.18 -0.23 27.78
C LEU A 409 -13.09 0.02 29.29
N GLN A 410 -12.72 -1.00 30.03
CA GLN A 410 -12.61 -0.93 31.50
C GLN A 410 -11.36 -0.16 31.96
N GLY A 411 -10.41 0.14 31.06
CA GLY A 411 -9.14 0.77 31.39
C GLY A 411 -8.25 -0.08 32.29
N ALA A 412 -8.41 -1.40 32.24
CA ALA A 412 -7.72 -2.36 33.08
C ALA A 412 -7.09 -3.49 32.25
N LYS A 413 -5.93 -3.96 32.71
CA LYS A 413 -5.28 -5.13 32.14
C LYS A 413 -6.21 -6.35 32.25
N ASP A 414 -6.32 -7.12 31.16
CA ASP A 414 -7.08 -8.36 31.18
C ASP A 414 -6.44 -9.40 32.10
N THR A 415 -7.24 -10.15 32.82
CA THR A 415 -6.78 -11.33 33.58
C THR A 415 -6.58 -12.52 32.64
N ARG A 416 -7.36 -12.59 31.56
CA ARG A 416 -7.33 -13.64 30.54
C ARG A 416 -7.75 -13.08 29.19
N LEU A 417 -7.06 -13.44 28.12
CA LEU A 417 -7.51 -13.16 26.75
C LEU A 417 -8.76 -13.99 26.43
N GLY A 418 -9.65 -13.45 25.57
CA GLY A 418 -10.88 -14.08 25.11
C GLY A 418 -10.63 -15.22 24.11
N LYS A 419 -11.65 -15.51 23.29
CA LYS A 419 -11.61 -16.63 22.30
C LYS A 419 -10.69 -16.37 21.09
N ILE A 420 -10.33 -15.10 20.80
CA ILE A 420 -9.47 -14.74 19.67
C ILE A 420 -8.02 -14.98 20.08
N ARG A 421 -7.36 -15.89 19.37
CA ARG A 421 -5.92 -16.12 19.55
C ARG A 421 -5.16 -15.08 18.75
N PRO A 422 -4.18 -14.37 19.36
CA PRO A 422 -3.32 -13.44 18.64
C PRO A 422 -2.59 -14.12 17.49
N SER A 423 -2.55 -13.48 16.33
CA SER A 423 -1.83 -13.99 15.15
C SER A 423 -0.40 -13.46 15.05
N TYR A 424 0.03 -12.60 15.97
CA TYR A 424 1.37 -12.03 16.02
C TYR A 424 2.43 -13.13 16.17
N PRO A 425 3.49 -13.17 15.33
CA PRO A 425 4.40 -14.34 15.25
C PRO A 425 5.39 -14.45 16.41
N ARG A 426 5.56 -13.40 17.21
CA ARG A 426 6.44 -13.39 18.38
C ARG A 426 5.62 -13.42 19.67
N GLU A 427 6.28 -13.28 20.81
CA GLU A 427 5.61 -13.22 22.10
C GLU A 427 4.65 -12.02 22.21
N ILE A 428 3.64 -12.19 23.06
CA ILE A 428 2.67 -11.16 23.40
C ILE A 428 2.66 -10.92 24.92
N ARG A 429 2.32 -9.71 25.31
CA ARG A 429 2.12 -9.35 26.72
C ARG A 429 0.82 -8.60 26.91
N ASN A 430 0.03 -9.06 27.83
CA ASN A 430 -1.22 -8.41 28.20
C ASN A 430 -0.94 -7.15 29.04
N VAL A 431 -1.38 -5.98 28.54
CA VAL A 431 -1.14 -4.67 29.14
C VAL A 431 -2.39 -3.80 29.06
N ASN A 432 -2.41 -2.68 29.79
CA ASN A 432 -3.39 -1.63 29.55
C ASN A 432 -2.88 -0.71 28.42
N LEU A 433 -3.42 -0.85 27.21
CA LEU A 433 -3.00 -0.06 26.05
C LEU A 433 -3.31 1.44 26.20
N ALA A 434 -4.26 1.82 27.04
CA ALA A 434 -4.55 3.23 27.31
C ALA A 434 -3.38 3.98 28.00
N GLU A 435 -2.45 3.27 28.64
CA GLU A 435 -1.24 3.83 29.25
C GLU A 435 -0.14 4.12 28.20
N ILE A 436 -0.23 3.52 27.02
CA ILE A 436 0.72 3.70 25.93
C ILE A 436 0.23 4.77 24.94
N LEU A 437 -1.09 4.80 24.73
CA LEU A 437 -1.72 5.65 23.72
C LEU A 437 -2.03 7.04 24.29
N PRO A 438 -1.88 8.12 23.48
CA PRO A 438 -2.34 9.44 23.88
C PRO A 438 -3.84 9.45 24.22
N PRO A 439 -4.29 10.30 25.18
CA PRO A 439 -5.69 10.33 25.62
C PRO A 439 -6.69 10.53 24.49
N PHE A 440 -6.39 11.40 23.51
CA PHE A 440 -7.29 11.64 22.38
C PHE A 440 -7.40 10.41 21.44
N VAL A 441 -6.32 9.63 21.33
CA VAL A 441 -6.33 8.37 20.56
C VAL A 441 -7.19 7.34 21.28
N THR A 442 -7.00 7.15 22.59
CA THR A 442 -7.81 6.25 23.42
C THR A 442 -9.30 6.59 23.33
N LYS A 443 -9.65 7.89 23.45
CA LYS A 443 -11.03 8.36 23.30
C LYS A 443 -11.59 8.10 21.91
N GLY A 444 -10.80 8.40 20.88
CA GLY A 444 -11.16 8.15 19.48
C GLY A 444 -11.42 6.66 19.21
N LEU A 445 -10.55 5.77 19.69
CA LEU A 445 -10.72 4.32 19.53
C LEU A 445 -12.00 3.83 20.24
N ARG A 446 -12.30 4.28 21.45
CA ARG A 446 -13.52 3.90 22.17
C ARG A 446 -14.78 4.31 21.42
N GLY A 447 -14.90 5.59 21.01
CA GLY A 447 -16.05 6.08 20.25
C GLY A 447 -16.17 5.45 18.85
N GLY A 448 -15.04 5.26 18.19
CA GLY A 448 -14.99 4.64 16.87
C GLY A 448 -15.43 3.17 16.90
N MET A 449 -14.98 2.40 17.88
CA MET A 449 -15.36 0.98 18.01
C MET A 449 -16.87 0.82 18.20
N GLN A 450 -17.47 1.63 19.09
CA GLN A 450 -18.92 1.66 19.27
C GLN A 450 -19.67 2.05 17.99
N ALA A 451 -19.14 3.03 17.24
CA ALA A 451 -19.74 3.42 15.95
C ALA A 451 -19.64 2.33 14.90
N PHE A 452 -18.58 1.52 14.92
CA PHE A 452 -18.38 0.40 14.01
C PHE A 452 -19.25 -0.81 14.38
N GLY A 453 -19.47 -1.10 15.67
CA GLY A 453 -20.41 -2.12 16.15
C GLY A 453 -21.85 -1.90 15.65
N ARG A 454 -22.26 -0.62 15.51
CA ARG A 454 -23.56 -0.28 14.89
C ARG A 454 -23.62 -0.55 13.37
N LYS A 455 -22.48 -0.64 12.69
CA LYS A 455 -22.41 -0.87 11.24
C LYS A 455 -22.21 -2.33 10.88
N ILE A 456 -21.46 -3.07 11.68
CA ILE A 456 -21.21 -4.51 11.49
C ILE A 456 -21.54 -5.22 12.80
N ARG A 457 -22.52 -6.10 12.79
CA ARG A 457 -22.95 -6.86 13.96
C ARG A 457 -21.78 -7.66 14.55
N GLY A 458 -21.54 -7.50 15.86
CA GLY A 458 -20.48 -8.20 16.60
C GLY A 458 -19.10 -7.62 16.43
N PHE A 459 -18.96 -6.50 15.68
CA PHE A 459 -17.65 -5.87 15.46
C PHE A 459 -17.00 -5.38 16.76
N ASP A 460 -17.79 -4.91 17.72
CA ASP A 460 -17.38 -4.45 19.05
C ASP A 460 -17.55 -5.53 20.12
N GLY A 461 -17.42 -6.80 19.72
CA GLY A 461 -17.47 -7.93 20.64
C GLY A 461 -16.39 -7.87 21.73
N PRO A 462 -16.68 -8.36 22.96
CA PRO A 462 -15.78 -8.21 24.11
C PRO A 462 -14.40 -8.82 23.90
N ASP A 463 -14.32 -9.88 23.11
CA ASP A 463 -13.09 -10.65 22.84
C ASP A 463 -12.24 -10.10 21.70
N VAL A 464 -12.70 -9.06 20.98
CA VAL A 464 -11.91 -8.42 19.92
C VAL A 464 -10.55 -8.02 20.49
N LEU A 465 -9.49 -8.42 19.81
CA LEU A 465 -8.14 -8.25 20.31
C LEU A 465 -7.49 -7.01 19.68
N PHE A 466 -6.89 -6.18 20.53
CA PHE A 466 -6.05 -5.07 20.13
C PHE A 466 -4.58 -5.43 20.35
N THR A 467 -3.75 -5.16 19.35
CA THR A 467 -2.28 -5.25 19.42
C THR A 467 -1.70 -3.85 19.20
N GLY A 468 -0.91 -3.36 20.11
CA GLY A 468 -0.31 -2.02 20.05
C GLY A 468 1.11 -2.06 19.52
N VAL A 469 1.56 -1.03 18.83
CA VAL A 469 0.84 0.14 18.30
C VAL A 469 0.93 0.16 16.78
N GLU A 470 -0.04 0.71 16.10
CA GLU A 470 0.08 0.98 14.66
C GLU A 470 0.20 2.50 14.44
N THR A 471 1.38 2.95 14.01
CA THR A 471 1.73 4.38 13.94
C THR A 471 2.08 4.82 12.54
N ARG A 472 2.22 3.89 11.57
CA ARG A 472 2.79 4.15 10.24
C ARG A 472 1.78 3.97 9.12
N THR A 473 0.62 4.61 9.25
CA THR A 473 -0.43 4.58 8.20
C THR A 473 -0.04 5.39 6.97
N SER A 474 0.83 6.39 7.11
CA SER A 474 1.39 7.21 6.03
C SER A 474 2.62 7.97 6.52
N ALA A 475 3.37 8.58 5.57
CA ALA A 475 4.45 9.50 5.94
C ALA A 475 3.91 10.68 6.78
N PRO A 476 4.55 11.04 7.91
CA PRO A 476 4.17 12.19 8.72
C PRO A 476 4.68 13.53 8.18
N VAL A 477 5.41 13.48 7.06
CA VAL A 477 5.98 14.64 6.36
C VAL A 477 5.61 14.59 4.88
N ARG A 478 5.66 15.75 4.24
CA ARG A 478 5.63 15.88 2.78
C ARG A 478 6.87 16.64 2.34
N ILE A 479 7.62 16.06 1.39
CA ILE A 479 8.73 16.73 0.72
C ILE A 479 8.12 17.57 -0.40
N VAL A 480 8.31 18.90 -0.34
CA VAL A 480 7.64 19.82 -1.27
C VAL A 480 8.23 19.69 -2.67
N ARG A 481 7.36 19.65 -3.67
CA ARG A 481 7.74 19.56 -5.07
C ARG A 481 6.85 20.43 -5.96
N THR A 482 7.39 20.81 -7.10
CA THR A 482 6.71 21.57 -8.15
C THR A 482 5.64 20.71 -8.87
N GLN A 483 4.91 21.30 -9.81
CA GLN A 483 3.98 20.58 -10.68
C GLN A 483 4.69 19.57 -11.60
N THR A 484 5.95 19.81 -11.94
CA THR A 484 6.81 18.88 -12.70
C THR A 484 7.42 17.77 -11.83
N GLY A 485 7.06 17.69 -10.54
CA GLY A 485 7.54 16.67 -9.63
C GLY A 485 8.94 16.92 -9.06
N GLU A 486 9.63 17.97 -9.47
CA GLU A 486 10.95 18.34 -9.00
C GLU A 486 10.87 19.06 -7.64
N SER A 487 11.84 18.86 -6.76
CA SER A 487 11.92 19.55 -5.47
C SER A 487 11.95 21.08 -5.66
N THR A 488 11.25 21.81 -4.81
CA THR A 488 11.25 23.28 -4.81
C THR A 488 12.61 23.89 -4.41
N THR A 489 13.46 23.12 -3.73
CA THR A 489 14.74 23.60 -3.19
C THR A 489 15.96 23.04 -3.90
N LEU A 490 15.84 21.95 -4.64
CA LEU A 490 16.98 21.29 -5.30
C LEU A 490 16.59 20.78 -6.68
N GLN A 491 17.09 21.44 -7.72
CA GLN A 491 16.90 21.02 -9.11
C GLN A 491 17.56 19.65 -9.36
N GLY A 492 16.88 18.75 -10.08
CA GLY A 492 17.30 17.39 -10.35
C GLY A 492 16.85 16.37 -9.30
N LEU A 493 16.25 16.81 -8.19
CA LEU A 493 15.67 15.91 -7.18
C LEU A 493 14.16 15.76 -7.41
N TYR A 494 13.68 14.53 -7.59
CA TYR A 494 12.27 14.18 -7.82
C TYR A 494 11.72 13.36 -6.63
N PRO A 495 11.23 14.01 -5.56
CA PRO A 495 10.59 13.30 -4.45
C PRO A 495 9.32 12.62 -4.90
N ALA A 496 9.23 11.31 -4.74
CA ALA A 496 8.10 10.53 -5.25
C ALA A 496 7.59 9.46 -4.28
N GLY A 497 6.37 9.04 -4.48
CA GLY A 497 5.72 7.95 -3.77
C GLY A 497 5.25 8.32 -2.36
N GLU A 498 5.13 7.28 -1.54
CA GLU A 498 4.60 7.40 -0.18
C GLU A 498 5.55 8.14 0.75
N GLY A 499 6.87 7.96 0.56
CA GLY A 499 7.89 8.67 1.33
C GLY A 499 7.87 10.17 1.09
N ALA A 500 7.60 10.61 -0.12
CA ALA A 500 7.44 12.03 -0.42
C ALA A 500 6.08 12.61 0.04
N GLY A 501 5.15 11.77 0.51
CA GLY A 501 3.86 12.20 1.05
C GLY A 501 2.75 12.36 0.01
N TYR A 502 2.92 11.86 -1.22
CA TYR A 502 1.96 12.02 -2.33
C TYR A 502 1.19 10.75 -2.68
N ALA A 503 1.60 9.59 -2.19
CA ALA A 503 0.94 8.32 -2.43
C ALA A 503 0.62 7.59 -1.12
N GLY A 504 -0.22 6.56 -1.19
CA GLY A 504 -0.54 5.68 -0.07
C GLY A 504 -1.01 4.32 -0.61
N GLY A 505 -0.09 3.38 -0.77
CA GLY A 505 -0.32 2.04 -1.29
C GLY A 505 0.35 1.77 -2.65
N ILE A 506 0.37 0.50 -3.05
CA ILE A 506 1.19 -0.05 -4.15
C ILE A 506 0.94 0.70 -5.47
N VAL A 507 -0.31 0.73 -5.95
CA VAL A 507 -0.64 1.30 -7.26
C VAL A 507 -0.40 2.81 -7.30
N SER A 508 -0.80 3.55 -6.26
CA SER A 508 -0.60 5.01 -6.24
C SER A 508 0.87 5.40 -6.15
N ALA A 509 1.69 4.61 -5.43
CA ALA A 509 3.13 4.82 -5.37
C ALA A 509 3.80 4.50 -6.72
N ALA A 510 3.39 3.41 -7.38
CA ALA A 510 3.86 3.06 -8.72
C ALA A 510 3.52 4.15 -9.76
N VAL A 511 2.27 4.66 -9.74
CA VAL A 511 1.84 5.77 -10.61
C VAL A 511 2.67 7.02 -10.38
N ASP A 512 2.97 7.36 -9.12
CA ASP A 512 3.78 8.53 -8.81
C ASP A 512 5.24 8.37 -9.27
N GLY A 513 5.78 7.15 -9.18
CA GLY A 513 7.10 6.80 -9.74
C GLY A 513 7.12 6.91 -11.26
N LEU A 514 6.09 6.41 -11.97
CA LEU A 514 5.94 6.59 -13.42
C LEU A 514 5.92 8.07 -13.80
N ARG A 515 5.18 8.91 -13.06
CA ARG A 515 5.14 10.36 -13.32
C ARG A 515 6.49 11.04 -13.14
N ALA A 516 7.22 10.73 -12.06
CA ALA A 516 8.56 11.24 -11.85
C ALA A 516 9.49 10.84 -13.02
N ALA A 517 9.43 9.59 -13.46
CA ALA A 517 10.20 9.12 -14.61
C ALA A 517 9.76 9.80 -15.92
N GLN A 518 8.46 10.02 -16.13
CA GLN A 518 7.93 10.74 -17.30
C GLN A 518 8.42 12.18 -17.37
N HIS A 519 8.52 12.88 -16.23
CA HIS A 519 9.09 14.24 -16.20
C HIS A 519 10.57 14.26 -16.58
N ILE A 520 11.36 13.29 -16.11
CA ILE A 520 12.76 13.13 -16.51
C ILE A 520 12.86 12.86 -18.01
N VAL A 521 12.04 11.94 -18.55
CA VAL A 521 12.03 11.63 -20.00
C VAL A 521 11.61 12.84 -20.83
N ALA A 522 10.63 13.61 -20.39
CA ALA A 522 10.17 14.81 -21.11
C ALA A 522 11.25 15.92 -21.19
N GLN A 523 12.21 15.92 -20.28
CA GLN A 523 13.28 16.92 -20.23
C GLN A 523 14.55 16.47 -20.99
N TYR A 524 14.97 15.23 -20.80
CA TYR A 524 16.27 14.75 -21.26
C TYR A 524 16.16 13.80 -22.46
N ALA A 525 17.23 13.77 -23.27
CA ALA A 525 17.42 12.76 -24.32
C ALA A 525 17.88 11.42 -23.69
N PRO A 526 17.49 10.25 -24.24
CA PRO A 526 17.97 8.95 -23.79
C PRO A 526 19.50 8.82 -23.94
N ILE A 527 20.10 7.96 -23.11
CA ILE A 527 21.55 7.74 -23.06
C ILE A 527 21.97 6.56 -23.96
N LEU A 528 21.05 5.56 -24.13
CA LEU A 528 21.28 4.34 -24.92
C LEU A 528 20.68 4.43 -26.31
#